data_cb430018d37c17a6cea2953db943e80b
#
_entry.id   cb430018d37c17a6cea2953db943e80b
#
_cell.length_a   1.000
_cell.length_b   1.000
_cell.length_c   1.000
_cell.angle_alpha   90.00
_cell.angle_beta   90.00
_cell.angle_gamma   90.00
#
_symmetry.space_group_name_H-M   'P 1'
#
loop_
_entity.id
_entity.type
_entity.pdbx_description
1 polymer ?
#
loop_
_entity_poly.entity_id
_entity_poly.type
_entity_poly.pdbx_seq_one_letter_code
_entity_poly.pdbx_strand_id
1 'polypeptide(L)'
;MASVHLLHAGYANEGVGSSVVLVRDGDASIIVDPGMVKSRSLILDPLAALGVAPEAVTHVFLSHHHPDHTINIALFPNAEVVDFWARYIGDQWLDHDGDGYRLSPKSQLWLTPGHTNEDASLIVEADDAVYAMTHAWWHADRTPEIDPLGDDQTALKSSRARLLAAADVVIPGHGGPFRVDR
;
A
#
# COMPACT_ATOMS: atom_id res chain seq x y z
N MET A 1 3.46 16.32 10.63
CA MET A 1 3.83 16.36 9.19
C MET A 1 3.77 14.95 8.66
N ALA A 2 3.14 14.77 7.48
CA ALA A 2 3.09 13.46 6.85
C ALA A 2 3.86 13.47 5.52
N SER A 3 4.60 12.41 5.24
CA SER A 3 5.39 12.26 4.01
C SER A 3 5.29 10.83 3.47
N VAL A 4 5.37 10.70 2.14
CA VAL A 4 5.29 9.43 1.41
C VAL A 4 6.59 9.22 0.63
N HIS A 5 7.23 8.07 0.80
CA HIS A 5 8.50 7.72 0.17
C HIS A 5 8.38 6.37 -0.54
N LEU A 6 8.52 6.37 -1.86
CA LEU A 6 8.61 5.13 -2.62
C LEU A 6 9.98 4.50 -2.38
N LEU A 7 10.02 3.38 -1.65
CA LEU A 7 11.27 2.63 -1.40
C LEU A 7 11.66 1.80 -2.61
N HIS A 8 10.68 1.15 -3.24
CA HIS A 8 10.86 0.31 -4.41
C HIS A 8 9.68 0.48 -5.35
N ALA A 9 9.94 0.81 -6.61
CA ALA A 9 8.93 0.74 -7.65
C ALA A 9 8.76 -0.72 -8.09
N GLY A 10 7.56 -1.24 -7.93
CA GLY A 10 7.22 -2.59 -8.33
C GLY A 10 7.27 -2.81 -9.84
N TYR A 11 7.10 -4.05 -10.24
CA TYR A 11 7.06 -4.47 -11.64
C TYR A 11 6.23 -5.74 -11.81
N ALA A 12 5.59 -5.88 -12.98
CA ALA A 12 4.93 -7.11 -13.41
C ALA A 12 5.25 -7.32 -14.90
N ASN A 13 6.34 -8.06 -15.18
CA ASN A 13 6.85 -8.38 -16.53
C ASN A 13 7.46 -9.78 -16.54
N GLU A 14 8.79 -9.96 -16.69
CA GLU A 14 9.48 -11.25 -16.56
C GLU A 14 9.47 -11.81 -15.13
N GLY A 15 9.12 -10.99 -14.17
CA GLY A 15 8.91 -11.32 -12.76
C GLY A 15 7.85 -10.40 -12.19
N VAL A 16 7.53 -10.58 -10.91
CA VAL A 16 6.57 -9.76 -10.20
C VAL A 16 7.16 -9.28 -8.87
N GLY A 17 6.89 -8.03 -8.52
CA GLY A 17 7.26 -7.44 -7.25
C GLY A 17 6.39 -6.21 -6.98
N SER A 18 5.97 -6.04 -5.73
CA SER A 18 5.13 -4.92 -5.31
C SER A 18 5.86 -3.59 -5.31
N SER A 19 5.12 -2.51 -5.44
CA SER A 19 5.58 -1.18 -5.04
C SER A 19 5.59 -1.11 -3.52
N VAL A 20 6.77 -0.87 -2.94
CA VAL A 20 6.95 -0.78 -1.49
C VAL A 20 7.09 0.69 -1.09
N VAL A 21 6.25 1.14 -0.15
CA VAL A 21 6.19 2.54 0.24
C VAL A 21 6.40 2.67 1.76
N LEU A 22 7.14 3.72 2.17
CA LEU A 22 7.17 4.18 3.56
C LEU A 22 6.31 5.43 3.68
N VAL A 23 5.37 5.42 4.61
CA VAL A 23 4.64 6.61 5.08
C VAL A 23 5.14 6.98 6.46
N ARG A 24 5.47 8.26 6.66
CA ARG A 24 5.79 8.82 7.99
C ARG A 24 4.73 9.84 8.36
N ASP A 25 4.11 9.68 9.53
CA ASP A 25 3.10 10.61 10.04
C ASP A 25 3.18 10.68 11.57
N GLY A 26 3.78 11.75 12.09
CA GLY A 26 4.07 11.87 13.52
C GLY A 26 5.01 10.76 13.98
N ASP A 27 4.55 9.96 14.94
CA ASP A 27 5.29 8.81 15.46
C ASP A 27 5.06 7.52 14.65
N ALA A 28 4.14 7.54 13.68
CA ALA A 28 3.87 6.39 12.82
C ALA A 28 4.88 6.30 11.67
N SER A 29 5.40 5.09 11.47
CA SER A 29 6.18 4.65 10.32
C SER A 29 5.47 3.44 9.73
N ILE A 30 4.80 3.61 8.58
CA ILE A 30 3.95 2.60 7.96
C ILE A 30 4.63 2.11 6.69
N ILE A 31 4.87 0.81 6.59
CA ILE A 31 5.30 0.17 5.35
C ILE A 31 4.06 -0.36 4.62
N VAL A 32 3.95 -0.06 3.34
CA VAL A 32 2.89 -0.55 2.46
C VAL A 32 3.46 -1.65 1.58
N ASP A 33 2.79 -2.80 1.54
CA ASP A 33 3.03 -3.94 0.66
C ASP A 33 4.49 -4.40 0.60
N PRO A 34 5.10 -4.84 1.70
CA PRO A 34 6.46 -5.39 1.69
C PRO A 34 6.48 -6.78 1.04
N GLY A 35 6.31 -6.81 -0.26
CA GLY A 35 6.13 -8.03 -1.02
C GLY A 35 7.42 -8.54 -1.67
N MET A 36 7.27 -9.23 -2.80
CA MET A 36 8.40 -9.82 -3.52
C MET A 36 9.30 -8.75 -4.11
N VAL A 37 10.59 -8.94 -3.95
CA VAL A 37 11.66 -8.13 -4.54
C VAL A 37 12.84 -9.03 -4.91
N LYS A 38 13.66 -8.65 -5.88
CA LYS A 38 14.86 -9.42 -6.28
C LYS A 38 15.86 -9.57 -5.14
N SER A 39 15.95 -8.59 -4.25
CA SER A 39 16.77 -8.61 -3.04
C SER A 39 16.08 -7.78 -1.97
N ARG A 40 16.07 -8.25 -0.72
CA ARG A 40 15.54 -7.50 0.42
C ARG A 40 16.26 -6.15 0.64
N SER A 41 17.49 -6.01 0.16
CA SER A 41 18.21 -4.73 0.17
C SER A 41 17.46 -3.62 -0.60
N LEU A 42 16.64 -3.96 -1.61
CA LEU A 42 15.80 -2.99 -2.32
C LEU A 42 14.71 -2.35 -1.42
N ILE A 43 14.40 -2.96 -0.29
CA ILE A 43 13.53 -2.41 0.75
C ILE A 43 14.37 -1.79 1.88
N LEU A 44 15.37 -2.53 2.38
CA LEU A 44 16.10 -2.19 3.59
C LEU A 44 17.08 -1.04 3.39
N ASP A 45 17.79 -0.96 2.26
CA ASP A 45 18.78 0.09 2.03
C ASP A 45 18.13 1.48 1.90
N PRO A 46 17.05 1.69 1.11
CA PRO A 46 16.38 2.98 1.07
C PRO A 46 15.67 3.32 2.38
N LEU A 47 15.15 2.33 3.13
CA LEU A 47 14.60 2.54 4.47
C LEU A 47 15.67 3.07 5.43
N ALA A 48 16.85 2.44 5.45
CA ALA A 48 17.99 2.87 6.26
C ALA A 48 18.50 4.27 5.84
N ALA A 49 18.52 4.58 4.54
CA ALA A 49 18.88 5.90 4.04
C ALA A 49 17.94 7.02 4.53
N LEU A 50 16.68 6.68 4.83
CA LEU A 50 15.70 7.58 5.45
C LEU A 50 15.81 7.61 6.99
N GLY A 51 16.80 6.91 7.57
CA GLY A 51 17.03 6.86 9.01
C GLY A 51 16.02 6.02 9.78
N VAL A 52 15.35 5.07 9.12
CA VAL A 52 14.36 4.19 9.76
C VAL A 52 14.92 2.77 9.85
N ALA A 53 15.01 2.23 11.07
CA ALA A 53 15.34 0.83 11.28
C ALA A 53 14.07 -0.05 11.10
N PRO A 54 14.19 -1.29 10.63
CA PRO A 54 13.05 -2.19 10.51
C PRO A 54 12.25 -2.36 11.81
N GLU A 55 12.92 -2.37 12.94
CA GLU A 55 12.33 -2.49 14.28
C GLU A 55 11.56 -1.24 14.73
N ALA A 56 11.80 -0.10 14.05
CA ALA A 56 11.11 1.18 14.30
C ALA A 56 9.86 1.37 13.42
N VAL A 57 9.61 0.45 12.51
CA VAL A 57 8.35 0.42 11.74
C VAL A 57 7.21 0.06 12.69
N THR A 58 6.18 0.90 12.71
CA THR A 58 5.04 0.75 13.63
C THR A 58 3.90 -0.04 13.00
N HIS A 59 3.73 0.04 11.68
CA HIS A 59 2.67 -0.65 10.97
C HIS A 59 3.18 -1.22 9.64
N VAL A 60 2.61 -2.34 9.23
CA VAL A 60 2.63 -2.84 7.87
C VAL A 60 1.20 -2.83 7.37
N PHE A 61 0.93 -2.09 6.30
CA PHE A 61 -0.35 -2.10 5.62
C PHE A 61 -0.28 -3.01 4.41
N LEU A 62 -1.30 -3.86 4.23
CA LEU A 62 -1.44 -4.76 3.08
C LEU A 62 -2.61 -4.33 2.23
N SER A 63 -2.36 -4.10 0.94
CA SER A 63 -3.43 -3.84 -0.02
C SER A 63 -4.30 -5.07 -0.26
N HIS A 64 -3.69 -6.25 -0.30
CA HIS A 64 -4.33 -7.57 -0.42
C HIS A 64 -3.32 -8.68 -0.10
N HIS A 65 -3.74 -9.97 -0.17
CA HIS A 65 -2.94 -11.09 0.34
C HIS A 65 -2.13 -11.87 -0.70
N HIS A 66 -1.96 -11.39 -1.92
CA HIS A 66 -1.07 -12.06 -2.86
C HIS A 66 0.39 -12.05 -2.35
N PRO A 67 1.18 -13.13 -2.56
CA PRO A 67 2.54 -13.25 -2.02
C PRO A 67 3.49 -12.13 -2.44
N ASP A 68 3.30 -11.57 -3.63
CA ASP A 68 4.09 -10.47 -4.17
C ASP A 68 3.85 -9.14 -3.44
N HIS A 69 2.84 -9.06 -2.54
CA HIS A 69 2.58 -7.94 -1.63
C HIS A 69 2.90 -8.25 -0.16
N THR A 70 3.08 -9.54 0.23
CA THR A 70 3.09 -9.94 1.64
C THR A 70 4.36 -10.64 2.12
N ILE A 71 5.15 -11.25 1.24
CA ILE A 71 6.18 -12.24 1.61
C ILE A 71 7.30 -11.71 2.52
N ASN A 72 7.49 -10.40 2.60
CA ASN A 72 8.52 -9.76 3.41
C ASN A 72 7.99 -9.03 4.66
N ILE A 73 6.76 -9.27 5.09
CA ILE A 73 6.18 -8.73 6.35
C ILE A 73 7.11 -8.97 7.54
N ALA A 74 7.72 -10.15 7.62
CA ALA A 74 8.61 -10.54 8.72
C ALA A 74 9.91 -9.70 8.83
N LEU A 75 10.18 -8.80 7.89
CA LEU A 75 11.26 -7.81 8.03
C LEU A 75 10.98 -6.78 9.12
N PHE A 76 9.71 -6.62 9.52
CA PHE A 76 9.24 -5.59 10.45
C PHE A 76 8.67 -6.21 11.73
N PRO A 77 9.55 -6.71 12.64
CA PRO A 77 9.15 -7.61 13.72
C PRO A 77 8.27 -6.96 14.80
N ASN A 78 8.26 -5.64 14.90
CA ASN A 78 7.49 -4.91 15.91
C ASN A 78 6.23 -4.25 15.33
N ALA A 79 6.01 -4.38 14.02
CA ALA A 79 4.90 -3.71 13.36
C ALA A 79 3.56 -4.41 13.65
N GLU A 80 2.52 -3.61 13.86
CA GLU A 80 1.14 -4.05 13.72
C GLU A 80 0.85 -4.24 12.22
N VAL A 81 0.31 -5.39 11.82
CA VAL A 81 -0.13 -5.62 10.45
C VAL A 81 -1.60 -5.22 10.33
N VAL A 82 -1.94 -4.46 9.29
CA VAL A 82 -3.30 -3.98 9.03
C VAL A 82 -3.67 -4.29 7.59
N ASP A 83 -4.83 -4.87 7.39
CA ASP A 83 -5.37 -5.22 6.08
C ASP A 83 -6.87 -4.85 5.96
N PHE A 84 -7.53 -5.37 4.95
CA PHE A 84 -8.97 -5.21 4.70
C PHE A 84 -9.84 -5.64 5.89
N TRP A 85 -9.47 -6.68 6.62
CA TRP A 85 -10.31 -7.30 7.65
C TRP A 85 -10.01 -6.86 9.06
N ALA A 86 -8.71 -6.70 9.39
CA ALA A 86 -8.30 -6.63 10.78
C ALA A 86 -6.94 -5.95 10.98
N ARG A 87 -6.55 -5.89 12.22
CA ARG A 87 -5.19 -5.57 12.69
C ARG A 87 -4.65 -6.76 13.46
N TYR A 88 -3.36 -7.03 13.30
CA TYR A 88 -2.70 -8.19 13.89
C TYR A 88 -1.51 -7.72 14.72
N ILE A 89 -1.52 -8.05 16.03
CA ILE A 89 -0.46 -7.69 16.98
C ILE A 89 -0.04 -8.95 17.72
N GLY A 90 1.18 -9.44 17.48
CA GLY A 90 1.65 -10.70 18.02
C GLY A 90 0.78 -11.87 17.54
N ASP A 91 0.02 -12.48 18.45
CA ASP A 91 -0.91 -13.58 18.19
C ASP A 91 -2.39 -13.14 18.26
N GLN A 92 -2.65 -11.84 18.31
CA GLN A 92 -4.00 -11.31 18.42
C GLN A 92 -4.53 -10.86 17.05
N TRP A 93 -5.75 -11.27 16.75
CA TRP A 93 -6.58 -10.78 15.66
C TRP A 93 -7.60 -9.80 16.23
N LEU A 94 -7.48 -8.52 15.88
CA LEU A 94 -8.31 -7.45 16.42
C LEU A 94 -9.10 -6.79 15.28
N ASP A 95 -10.41 -6.63 15.46
CA ASP A 95 -11.24 -5.93 14.49
C ASP A 95 -10.88 -4.44 14.40
N HIS A 96 -11.17 -3.83 13.26
CA HIS A 96 -11.17 -2.39 13.07
C HIS A 96 -12.50 -1.92 12.44
N ASP A 97 -12.73 -0.61 12.40
CA ASP A 97 -14.02 -0.03 11.96
C ASP A 97 -14.27 -0.14 10.43
N GLY A 98 -13.38 -0.80 9.68
CA GLY A 98 -13.50 -0.98 8.23
C GLY A 98 -13.14 0.27 7.44
N ASP A 99 -13.97 0.64 6.46
CA ASP A 99 -13.72 1.77 5.56
C ASP A 99 -13.57 3.09 6.33
N GLY A 100 -12.44 3.75 6.13
CA GLY A 100 -12.08 4.98 6.86
C GLY A 100 -11.30 4.75 8.16
N TYR A 101 -10.95 3.49 8.51
CA TYR A 101 -10.10 3.21 9.67
C TYR A 101 -8.76 3.97 9.58
N ARG A 102 -8.39 4.68 10.66
CA ARG A 102 -7.17 5.49 10.70
C ARG A 102 -6.01 4.72 11.32
N LEU A 103 -4.93 4.56 10.53
CA LEU A 103 -3.66 4.03 11.02
C LEU A 103 -2.83 5.11 11.71
N SER A 104 -3.02 6.38 11.29
CA SER A 104 -2.36 7.55 11.88
C SER A 104 -3.23 8.79 11.65
N PRO A 105 -2.91 9.97 12.22
CA PRO A 105 -3.73 11.17 12.04
C PRO A 105 -4.01 11.56 10.58
N LYS A 106 -3.07 11.26 9.67
CA LYS A 106 -3.13 11.63 8.25
C LYS A 106 -3.27 10.45 7.30
N SER A 107 -3.36 9.21 7.80
CA SER A 107 -3.50 8.02 6.97
C SER A 107 -4.72 7.20 7.37
N GLN A 108 -5.46 6.72 6.37
CA GLN A 108 -6.65 5.92 6.56
C GLN A 108 -6.77 4.81 5.52
N LEU A 109 -7.29 3.68 5.96
CA LEU A 109 -7.66 2.55 5.12
C LEU A 109 -8.98 2.85 4.40
N TRP A 110 -9.02 2.60 3.10
CA TRP A 110 -10.24 2.53 2.31
C TRP A 110 -10.45 1.13 1.76
N LEU A 111 -11.66 0.61 1.88
CA LEU A 111 -12.04 -0.64 1.22
C LEU A 111 -12.24 -0.36 -0.28
N THR A 112 -11.43 -1.00 -1.11
CA THR A 112 -11.38 -0.76 -2.56
C THR A 112 -11.37 -2.08 -3.34
N PRO A 113 -12.37 -2.97 -3.15
CA PRO A 113 -12.39 -4.29 -3.75
C PRO A 113 -12.40 -4.22 -5.27
N GLY A 114 -11.90 -5.30 -5.90
CA GLY A 114 -11.98 -5.47 -7.34
C GLY A 114 -10.92 -6.35 -7.96
N HIS A 115 -9.63 -6.17 -7.67
CA HIS A 115 -8.59 -7.12 -8.01
C HIS A 115 -8.76 -8.39 -7.17
N THR A 116 -8.90 -8.21 -5.86
CA THR A 116 -9.46 -9.23 -4.96
C THR A 116 -10.72 -8.67 -4.27
N ASN A 117 -11.50 -9.55 -3.62
CA ASN A 117 -12.65 -9.12 -2.82
C ASN A 117 -12.22 -8.41 -1.52
N GLU A 118 -10.96 -8.53 -1.15
CA GLU A 118 -10.34 -8.00 0.06
C GLU A 118 -9.32 -6.88 -0.21
N ASP A 119 -9.40 -6.21 -1.36
CA ASP A 119 -8.52 -5.09 -1.63
C ASP A 119 -8.81 -3.90 -0.72
N ALA A 120 -7.76 -3.35 -0.16
CA ALA A 120 -7.76 -2.09 0.53
C ALA A 120 -6.74 -1.12 -0.08
N SER A 121 -6.95 0.16 0.13
CA SER A 121 -6.01 1.21 -0.25
C SER A 121 -5.65 2.05 0.96
N LEU A 122 -4.40 2.46 1.08
CA LEU A 122 -3.99 3.44 2.08
C LEU A 122 -4.04 4.84 1.47
N ILE A 123 -4.88 5.70 2.05
CA ILE A 123 -4.99 7.10 1.67
C ILE A 123 -4.20 7.94 2.67
N VAL A 124 -3.33 8.83 2.18
CA VAL A 124 -2.48 9.67 3.02
C VAL A 124 -2.60 11.13 2.60
N GLU A 125 -3.04 11.97 3.53
CA GLU A 125 -3.02 13.42 3.41
C GLU A 125 -1.61 13.93 3.76
N ALA A 126 -0.65 13.77 2.83
CA ALA A 126 0.71 14.24 3.02
C ALA A 126 0.80 15.77 2.88
N ASP A 127 1.94 16.33 3.28
CA ASP A 127 2.12 17.79 3.29
C ASP A 127 2.12 18.40 1.88
N ASP A 128 2.43 17.62 0.84
CA ASP A 128 2.55 18.05 -0.55
C ASP A 128 1.40 17.60 -1.46
N ALA A 129 0.68 16.54 -1.10
CA ALA A 129 -0.42 15.99 -1.91
C ALA A 129 -1.23 14.94 -1.12
N VAL A 130 -2.39 14.58 -1.64
CA VAL A 130 -3.13 13.39 -1.21
C VAL A 130 -2.67 12.20 -2.04
N TYR A 131 -2.12 11.19 -1.36
CA TYR A 131 -1.65 9.95 -1.98
C TYR A 131 -2.63 8.80 -1.77
N ALA A 132 -2.74 7.93 -2.78
CA ALA A 132 -3.39 6.63 -2.66
C ALA A 132 -2.38 5.53 -3.03
N MET A 133 -2.06 4.63 -2.11
CA MET A 133 -1.35 3.38 -2.35
C MET A 133 -2.39 2.28 -2.53
N THR A 134 -2.40 1.61 -3.70
CA THR A 134 -3.51 0.75 -4.10
C THR A 134 -3.11 -0.28 -5.14
N HIS A 135 -3.79 -1.44 -5.15
CA HIS A 135 -3.69 -2.41 -6.26
C HIS A 135 -4.82 -2.25 -7.31
N ALA A 136 -5.60 -1.17 -7.27
CA ALA A 136 -6.63 -0.91 -8.28
C ALA A 136 -6.06 -0.74 -9.70
N TRP A 137 -4.77 -0.46 -9.83
CA TRP A 137 -3.98 -0.50 -11.08
C TRP A 137 -2.68 -1.25 -10.85
N TRP A 138 -2.22 -1.95 -11.90
CA TRP A 138 -0.91 -2.60 -11.87
C TRP A 138 0.21 -1.61 -12.13
N HIS A 139 0.06 -0.74 -13.15
CA HIS A 139 1.12 0.12 -13.65
C HIS A 139 0.76 1.61 -13.64
N ALA A 140 1.80 2.46 -13.72
CA ALA A 140 1.67 3.91 -13.73
C ALA A 140 0.91 4.49 -14.94
N ASP A 141 0.85 3.75 -16.04
CA ASP A 141 0.05 4.09 -17.23
C ASP A 141 -1.44 3.69 -17.11
N ARG A 142 -1.84 3.26 -15.88
CA ARG A 142 -3.20 2.82 -15.51
C ARG A 142 -3.64 1.51 -16.18
N THR A 143 -2.69 0.68 -16.58
CA THR A 143 -2.99 -0.65 -17.12
C THR A 143 -2.92 -1.76 -16.05
N PRO A 144 -3.60 -2.91 -16.27
CA PRO A 144 -4.56 -3.15 -17.35
C PRO A 144 -5.88 -2.39 -17.12
N GLU A 145 -6.58 -2.00 -18.20
CA GLU A 145 -7.91 -1.41 -18.09
C GLU A 145 -8.92 -2.41 -17.53
N ILE A 146 -8.90 -3.63 -18.08
CA ILE A 146 -9.63 -4.79 -17.55
C ILE A 146 -8.61 -5.69 -16.87
N ASP A 147 -8.73 -5.87 -15.57
CA ASP A 147 -7.81 -6.71 -14.82
C ASP A 147 -8.07 -8.20 -15.12
N PRO A 148 -7.14 -8.92 -15.78
CA PRO A 148 -7.34 -10.31 -16.15
C PRO A 148 -7.38 -11.28 -14.96
N LEU A 149 -6.93 -10.82 -13.78
CA LEU A 149 -6.95 -11.60 -12.53
C LEU A 149 -7.97 -11.05 -11.53
N GLY A 150 -8.71 -9.99 -11.92
CA GLY A 150 -9.63 -9.32 -11.00
C GLY A 150 -10.91 -10.12 -10.75
N ASP A 151 -11.27 -10.25 -9.48
CA ASP A 151 -12.47 -10.97 -9.02
C ASP A 151 -13.77 -10.27 -9.43
N ASP A 152 -13.79 -8.92 -9.39
CA ASP A 152 -14.97 -8.11 -9.70
C ASP A 152 -14.61 -6.82 -10.45
N GLN A 153 -14.82 -6.80 -11.76
CA GLN A 153 -14.55 -5.65 -12.61
C GLN A 153 -15.47 -4.45 -12.32
N THR A 154 -16.68 -4.69 -11.83
CA THR A 154 -17.63 -3.61 -11.48
C THR A 154 -17.19 -2.92 -10.20
N ALA A 155 -16.82 -3.70 -9.19
CA ALA A 155 -16.25 -3.17 -7.95
C ALA A 155 -14.93 -2.42 -8.25
N LEU A 156 -14.03 -3.01 -9.05
CA LEU A 156 -12.76 -2.39 -9.46
C LEU A 156 -12.98 -1.03 -10.12
N LYS A 157 -13.93 -0.92 -11.05
CA LYS A 157 -14.28 0.34 -11.70
C LYS A 157 -14.76 1.40 -10.70
N SER A 158 -15.58 0.99 -9.73
CA SER A 158 -16.09 1.87 -8.67
C SER A 158 -14.97 2.33 -7.74
N SER A 159 -14.09 1.42 -7.33
CA SER A 159 -12.91 1.69 -6.51
C SER A 159 -11.97 2.67 -7.20
N ARG A 160 -11.67 2.45 -8.49
CA ARG A 160 -10.86 3.36 -9.33
C ARG A 160 -11.46 4.77 -9.38
N ALA A 161 -12.76 4.89 -9.62
CA ALA A 161 -13.45 6.18 -9.67
C ALA A 161 -13.35 6.92 -8.34
N ARG A 162 -13.56 6.22 -7.22
CA ARG A 162 -13.43 6.77 -5.86
C ARG A 162 -12.02 7.28 -5.59
N LEU A 163 -10.99 6.49 -5.93
CA LEU A 163 -9.59 6.84 -5.73
C LEU A 163 -9.18 8.06 -6.55
N LEU A 164 -9.55 8.12 -7.84
CA LEU A 164 -9.25 9.26 -8.71
C LEU A 164 -9.95 10.54 -8.27
N ALA A 165 -11.12 10.45 -7.63
CA ALA A 165 -11.82 11.62 -7.12
C ALA A 165 -11.15 12.24 -5.88
N ALA A 166 -10.39 11.44 -5.12
CA ALA A 166 -9.80 11.85 -3.85
C ALA A 166 -8.30 12.14 -3.90
N ALA A 167 -7.53 11.31 -4.62
CA ALA A 167 -6.07 11.40 -4.64
C ALA A 167 -5.54 12.39 -5.67
N ASP A 168 -4.41 13.03 -5.37
CA ASP A 168 -3.60 13.81 -6.32
C ASP A 168 -2.53 12.94 -6.99
N VAL A 169 -2.06 11.92 -6.25
CA VAL A 169 -1.02 10.97 -6.67
C VAL A 169 -1.46 9.57 -6.31
N VAL A 170 -1.34 8.64 -7.25
CA VAL A 170 -1.58 7.21 -7.03
C VAL A 170 -0.26 6.46 -7.17
N ILE A 171 0.03 5.58 -6.22
CA ILE A 171 1.12 4.60 -6.31
C ILE A 171 0.45 3.24 -6.54
N PRO A 172 0.59 2.67 -7.76
CA PRO A 172 -0.03 1.42 -8.15
C PRO A 172 0.73 0.21 -7.58
N GLY A 173 0.13 -0.97 -7.67
CA GLY A 173 0.71 -2.22 -7.16
C GLY A 173 2.08 -2.56 -7.71
N HIS A 174 2.35 -2.26 -8.99
CA HIS A 174 3.56 -2.68 -9.71
C HIS A 174 4.16 -1.56 -10.56
N GLY A 175 4.47 -0.42 -9.97
CA GLY A 175 5.06 0.67 -10.75
C GLY A 175 5.36 1.91 -9.95
N GLY A 176 5.93 2.91 -10.62
CA GLY A 176 6.09 4.25 -10.07
C GLY A 176 4.76 4.98 -9.92
N PRO A 177 4.74 6.13 -9.22
CA PRO A 177 3.54 6.93 -9.04
C PRO A 177 3.08 7.58 -10.36
N PHE A 178 1.78 7.84 -10.44
CA PHE A 178 1.22 8.73 -11.45
C PHE A 178 0.37 9.84 -10.81
N ARG A 179 0.33 11.00 -11.45
CA ARG A 179 -0.54 12.10 -11.04
C ARG A 179 -1.94 11.92 -11.61
N VAL A 180 -2.92 12.33 -10.83
CA VAL A 180 -4.32 12.38 -11.27
C VAL A 180 -4.56 13.72 -11.95
N ASP A 181 -4.91 13.70 -13.24
CA ASP A 181 -5.32 14.89 -13.96
C ASP A 181 -6.72 15.31 -13.49
N ARG A 182 -6.86 16.53 -13.00
CA ARG A 182 -8.12 17.16 -12.60
C ARG A 182 -8.51 18.28 -13.53
#